data_3437ac581de2944eab496e476e5440d7
#
_entry.id   3437ac581de2944eab496e476e5440d7
#
_cell.length_a   1.000
_cell.length_b   1.000
_cell.length_c   1.000
_cell.angle_alpha   90.00
_cell.angle_beta   90.00
_cell.angle_gamma   90.00
#
_symmetry.space_group_name_H-M   'P 1'
#
loop_
_entity.id
_entity.type
_entity.pdbx_description
1 polymer ?
#
loop_
_entity_poly.entity_id
_entity_poly.type
_entity_poly.pdbx_seq_one_letter_code
_entity_poly.pdbx_strand_id
1 'polypeptide(L)'
;MNPRTKQAAELPEVTVSEHDGVRYLHLGTPWVQGAMRIARPLAIELEYVQRMMAWMLWRPSAELAQGRAVQLGLGAAAITRFTHGALKMDTTAVELNPAVIAACRHAFRLPVPGSRFSLVQADAMDWLQTDPGAREIAALQVDLYDHEAAAPVLDDAAFYRACFDALAPEGGLMTVNLFGRHASFAASAGRIARAFGLAQCWSLRPTREGNTVVVAARNVLVPDREELLRRADSIEAHHKLPARKWLRMVRPLDPAIVEL
;
A
#
# COMPACT_ATOMS: atom_id res chain seq x y z
N MET A 1 32.08 20.38 -10.40
CA MET A 1 31.51 19.43 -9.45
C MET A 1 30.74 18.36 -10.25
N ASN A 2 31.21 17.14 -10.21
CA ASN A 2 30.75 16.04 -11.06
C ASN A 2 29.38 15.55 -10.56
N PRO A 3 28.33 15.45 -11.37
CA PRO A 3 27.09 14.81 -10.93
C PRO A 3 27.38 13.31 -10.78
N ARG A 4 27.21 12.79 -9.57
CA ARG A 4 27.27 11.35 -9.30
C ARG A 4 26.22 10.67 -10.19
N THR A 5 26.68 9.99 -11.21
CA THR A 5 25.93 8.95 -11.90
C THR A 5 25.48 7.94 -10.83
N LYS A 6 24.19 7.95 -10.45
CA LYS A 6 23.57 6.82 -9.77
C LYS A 6 23.83 5.60 -10.66
N GLN A 7 24.73 4.73 -10.25
CA GLN A 7 24.83 3.39 -10.82
C GLN A 7 23.41 2.81 -10.75
N ALA A 8 22.84 2.45 -11.89
CA ALA A 8 21.56 1.75 -11.93
C ALA A 8 21.78 0.46 -11.10
N ALA A 9 21.19 0.42 -9.91
CA ALA A 9 21.19 -0.80 -9.12
C ALA A 9 20.53 -1.88 -9.98
N GLU A 10 21.21 -3.01 -10.13
CA GLU A 10 20.70 -4.14 -10.90
C GLU A 10 19.39 -4.59 -10.25
N LEU A 11 18.29 -4.51 -11.01
CA LEU A 11 16.97 -4.88 -10.49
C LEU A 11 16.95 -6.39 -10.27
N PRO A 12 16.34 -6.87 -9.17
CA PRO A 12 16.33 -8.28 -8.82
C PRO A 12 15.59 -9.11 -9.85
N GLU A 13 16.08 -10.34 -10.07
CA GLU A 13 15.42 -11.34 -10.90
C GLU A 13 14.03 -11.68 -10.31
N VAL A 14 13.04 -11.82 -11.18
CA VAL A 14 11.68 -12.16 -10.80
C VAL A 14 11.41 -13.63 -11.08
N THR A 15 11.05 -14.39 -10.05
CA THR A 15 10.63 -15.78 -10.20
C THR A 15 9.22 -16.01 -9.66
N VAL A 16 8.57 -17.05 -10.18
CA VAL A 16 7.18 -17.42 -9.83
C VAL A 16 7.14 -18.86 -9.40
N SER A 17 6.46 -19.14 -8.29
CA SER A 17 6.20 -20.51 -7.83
C SER A 17 4.70 -20.72 -7.58
N GLU A 18 4.28 -22.00 -7.51
CA GLU A 18 2.90 -22.36 -7.19
C GLU A 18 2.88 -23.46 -6.12
N HIS A 19 2.02 -23.27 -5.14
CA HIS A 19 1.76 -24.30 -4.12
C HIS A 19 0.31 -24.18 -3.62
N ASP A 20 -0.39 -25.30 -3.50
CA ASP A 20 -1.77 -25.38 -2.99
C ASP A 20 -2.76 -24.40 -3.64
N GLY A 21 -2.64 -24.20 -4.96
CA GLY A 21 -3.52 -23.32 -5.72
C GLY A 21 -3.27 -21.82 -5.46
N VAL A 22 -2.12 -21.50 -4.86
CA VAL A 22 -1.62 -20.14 -4.69
C VAL A 22 -0.36 -19.96 -5.52
N ARG A 23 -0.30 -18.87 -6.25
CA ARG A 23 0.86 -18.43 -7.03
C ARG A 23 1.60 -17.34 -6.25
N TYR A 24 2.93 -17.46 -6.15
CA TYR A 24 3.80 -16.59 -5.39
C TYR A 24 4.80 -15.89 -6.30
N LEU A 25 5.07 -14.63 -5.99
CA LEU A 25 6.12 -13.81 -6.61
C LEU A 25 7.32 -13.75 -5.67
N HIS A 26 8.52 -13.88 -6.23
CA HIS A 26 9.80 -13.75 -5.52
C HIS A 26 10.73 -12.78 -6.27
N LEU A 27 11.59 -12.06 -5.54
CA LEU A 27 12.56 -11.11 -6.07
C LEU A 27 13.98 -11.52 -5.65
N GLY A 28 14.61 -12.41 -6.44
CA GLY A 28 16.00 -12.85 -6.21
C GLY A 28 16.23 -13.64 -4.91
N THR A 29 15.20 -13.86 -4.11
CA THR A 29 15.26 -14.57 -2.81
C THR A 29 14.08 -15.51 -2.66
N PRO A 30 14.12 -16.48 -1.72
CA PRO A 30 12.96 -17.34 -1.42
C PRO A 30 11.79 -16.60 -0.76
N TRP A 31 11.97 -15.36 -0.29
CA TRP A 31 10.92 -14.60 0.36
C TRP A 31 9.77 -14.29 -0.57
N VAL A 32 8.54 -14.46 -0.06
CA VAL A 32 7.31 -14.17 -0.81
C VAL A 32 7.08 -12.66 -0.82
N GLN A 33 7.16 -12.06 -2.01
CA GLN A 33 6.89 -10.63 -2.24
C GLN A 33 5.44 -10.35 -2.64
N GLY A 34 4.68 -11.40 -2.97
CA GLY A 34 3.28 -11.27 -3.28
C GLY A 34 2.65 -12.61 -3.61
N ALA A 35 1.32 -12.69 -3.52
CA ALA A 35 0.59 -13.92 -3.75
C ALA A 35 -0.76 -13.69 -4.45
N MET A 36 -1.23 -14.72 -5.13
CA MET A 36 -2.55 -14.76 -5.76
C MET A 36 -3.14 -16.15 -5.66
N ARG A 37 -4.34 -16.29 -5.08
CA ARG A 37 -5.11 -17.51 -5.18
C ARG A 37 -5.68 -17.67 -6.59
N ILE A 38 -5.29 -18.73 -7.28
CA ILE A 38 -5.59 -18.92 -8.71
C ILE A 38 -7.10 -18.97 -8.98
N ALA A 39 -7.84 -19.67 -8.10
CA ALA A 39 -9.30 -19.80 -8.22
C ALA A 39 -10.07 -18.53 -7.84
N ARG A 40 -9.46 -17.61 -7.08
CA ARG A 40 -10.09 -16.37 -6.61
C ARG A 40 -9.12 -15.19 -6.74
N PRO A 41 -8.77 -14.74 -7.94
CA PRO A 41 -7.70 -13.80 -8.21
C PRO A 41 -7.93 -12.40 -7.64
N LEU A 42 -9.17 -12.02 -7.33
CA LEU A 42 -9.49 -10.74 -6.68
C LEU A 42 -9.39 -10.81 -5.15
N ALA A 43 -9.31 -12.01 -4.55
CA ALA A 43 -9.10 -12.15 -3.11
C ALA A 43 -7.64 -11.81 -2.77
N ILE A 44 -7.47 -11.10 -1.65
CA ILE A 44 -6.14 -10.78 -1.11
C ILE A 44 -5.70 -11.95 -0.22
N GLU A 45 -4.59 -12.60 -0.56
CA GLU A 45 -4.11 -13.81 0.12
C GLU A 45 -3.25 -13.48 1.34
N LEU A 46 -2.29 -12.56 1.22
CA LEU A 46 -1.34 -12.24 2.28
C LEU A 46 -1.97 -11.32 3.34
N GLU A 47 -1.72 -11.63 4.63
CA GLU A 47 -2.33 -10.92 5.76
C GLU A 47 -1.95 -9.43 5.78
N TYR A 48 -0.68 -9.09 5.53
CA TYR A 48 -0.27 -7.70 5.54
C TYR A 48 -0.95 -6.90 4.42
N VAL A 49 -1.12 -7.48 3.24
CA VAL A 49 -1.81 -6.83 2.11
C VAL A 49 -3.30 -6.63 2.42
N GLN A 50 -3.94 -7.60 3.11
CA GLN A 50 -5.30 -7.40 3.62
C GLN A 50 -5.34 -6.20 4.58
N ARG A 51 -4.38 -6.08 5.49
CA ARG A 51 -4.29 -4.95 6.43
C ARG A 51 -4.03 -3.62 5.74
N MET A 52 -3.36 -3.61 4.59
CA MET A 52 -3.20 -2.40 3.78
C MET A 52 -4.54 -1.88 3.23
N MET A 53 -5.61 -2.68 3.26
CA MET A 53 -6.97 -2.21 2.96
C MET A 53 -7.67 -1.59 4.17
N ALA A 54 -7.02 -1.46 5.32
CA ALA A 54 -7.64 -0.88 6.52
C ALA A 54 -8.07 0.58 6.35
N TRP A 55 -7.53 1.32 5.37
CA TRP A 55 -8.00 2.66 5.02
C TRP A 55 -9.52 2.72 4.77
N MET A 56 -10.13 1.62 4.34
CA MET A 56 -11.58 1.52 4.12
C MET A 56 -12.41 1.80 5.40
N LEU A 57 -11.83 1.62 6.58
CA LEU A 57 -12.49 1.94 7.86
C LEU A 57 -12.72 3.44 8.05
N TRP A 58 -11.85 4.29 7.49
CA TRP A 58 -11.93 5.75 7.59
C TRP A 58 -12.78 6.39 6.48
N ARG A 59 -13.28 5.60 5.54
CA ARG A 59 -14.08 6.06 4.41
C ARG A 59 -15.51 5.53 4.49
N PRO A 60 -16.55 6.37 4.24
CA PRO A 60 -17.92 5.89 4.19
C PRO A 60 -18.09 4.73 3.18
N SER A 61 -18.89 3.71 3.55
CA SER A 61 -19.04 2.51 2.70
C SER A 61 -19.59 2.84 1.30
N ALA A 62 -20.46 3.85 1.19
CA ALA A 62 -21.00 4.32 -0.09
C ALA A 62 -19.98 5.02 -0.99
N GLU A 63 -18.84 5.43 -0.42
CA GLU A 63 -17.79 6.18 -1.12
C GLU A 63 -16.57 5.33 -1.46
N LEU A 64 -16.54 4.06 -1.05
CA LEU A 64 -15.36 3.21 -1.23
C LEU A 64 -14.92 3.06 -2.70
N ALA A 65 -15.86 3.13 -3.64
CA ALA A 65 -15.59 3.05 -5.08
C ALA A 65 -15.21 4.40 -5.71
N GLN A 66 -15.33 5.51 -4.96
CA GLN A 66 -15.14 6.86 -5.53
C GLN A 66 -13.67 7.27 -5.50
N GLY A 67 -13.30 8.09 -6.47
CA GLY A 67 -11.95 8.62 -6.60
C GLY A 67 -10.93 7.59 -7.06
N ARG A 68 -9.67 7.97 -7.02
CA ARG A 68 -8.54 7.18 -7.52
C ARG A 68 -7.84 6.44 -6.42
N ALA A 69 -7.55 5.15 -6.64
CA ALA A 69 -6.60 4.37 -5.86
C ALA A 69 -5.24 4.34 -6.57
N VAL A 70 -4.15 4.48 -5.82
CA VAL A 70 -2.78 4.39 -6.34
C VAL A 70 -1.99 3.39 -5.53
N GLN A 71 -1.32 2.47 -6.20
CA GLN A 71 -0.37 1.55 -5.58
C GLN A 71 1.06 1.90 -6.02
N LEU A 72 1.93 2.20 -5.07
CA LEU A 72 3.37 2.35 -5.26
C LEU A 72 4.04 1.03 -4.86
N GLY A 73 4.69 0.38 -5.84
CA GLY A 73 5.18 -0.99 -5.72
C GLY A 73 4.08 -2.01 -6.05
N LEU A 74 4.24 -2.72 -7.17
CA LEU A 74 3.19 -3.60 -7.72
C LEU A 74 3.09 -4.95 -7.01
N GLY A 75 4.23 -5.50 -6.57
CA GLY A 75 4.30 -6.87 -6.05
C GLY A 75 3.60 -7.86 -6.99
N ALA A 76 2.78 -8.77 -6.47
CA ALA A 76 1.95 -9.67 -7.28
C ALA A 76 0.60 -9.03 -7.72
N ALA A 77 0.50 -7.71 -7.79
CA ALA A 77 -0.66 -6.93 -8.18
C ALA A 77 -1.95 -7.21 -7.35
N ALA A 78 -1.81 -7.65 -6.11
CA ALA A 78 -2.96 -8.01 -5.28
C ALA A 78 -3.84 -6.79 -4.94
N ILE A 79 -3.23 -5.67 -4.54
CA ILE A 79 -3.90 -4.40 -4.26
C ILE A 79 -4.57 -3.87 -5.53
N THR A 80 -3.82 -3.81 -6.64
CA THR A 80 -4.34 -3.35 -7.94
C THR A 80 -5.54 -4.16 -8.39
N ARG A 81 -5.49 -5.50 -8.32
CA ARG A 81 -6.65 -6.33 -8.67
C ARG A 81 -7.84 -6.08 -7.76
N PHE A 82 -7.60 -5.85 -6.48
CA PHE A 82 -8.67 -5.59 -5.53
C PHE A 82 -9.31 -4.21 -5.75
N THR A 83 -8.54 -3.14 -5.81
CA THR A 83 -9.05 -1.78 -5.99
C THR A 83 -9.74 -1.60 -7.34
N HIS A 84 -9.13 -2.07 -8.43
CA HIS A 84 -9.72 -2.01 -9.76
C HIS A 84 -10.87 -3.02 -9.95
N GLY A 85 -10.66 -4.27 -9.57
CA GLY A 85 -11.57 -5.38 -9.87
C GLY A 85 -12.71 -5.54 -8.87
N ALA A 86 -12.43 -5.49 -7.55
CA ALA A 86 -13.43 -5.68 -6.51
C ALA A 86 -14.09 -4.36 -6.07
N LEU A 87 -13.33 -3.29 -5.82
CA LEU A 87 -13.86 -1.98 -5.44
C LEU A 87 -14.35 -1.15 -6.63
N LYS A 88 -13.94 -1.47 -7.86
CA LYS A 88 -14.29 -0.72 -9.07
C LYS A 88 -13.75 0.72 -9.12
N MET A 89 -12.71 1.02 -8.38
CA MET A 89 -12.06 2.33 -8.39
C MET A 89 -11.26 2.56 -9.68
N ASP A 90 -11.06 3.81 -10.03
CA ASP A 90 -9.97 4.19 -10.93
C ASP A 90 -8.65 3.87 -10.22
N THR A 91 -7.81 3.07 -10.87
CA THR A 91 -6.62 2.53 -10.22
C THR A 91 -5.38 2.83 -11.06
N THR A 92 -4.34 3.33 -10.40
CA THR A 92 -3.00 3.49 -10.99
C THR A 92 -2.01 2.62 -10.20
N ALA A 93 -1.19 1.86 -10.91
CA ALA A 93 -0.07 1.15 -10.32
C ALA A 93 1.24 1.73 -10.84
N VAL A 94 2.18 2.02 -9.94
CA VAL A 94 3.52 2.51 -10.25
C VAL A 94 4.52 1.45 -9.83
N GLU A 95 5.35 0.99 -10.76
CA GLU A 95 6.33 -0.06 -10.54
C GLU A 95 7.64 0.27 -11.27
N LEU A 96 8.75 0.14 -10.58
CA LEU A 96 10.06 0.42 -11.13
C LEU A 96 10.59 -0.74 -12.00
N ASN A 97 10.36 -1.99 -11.55
CA ASN A 97 10.94 -3.18 -12.16
C ASN A 97 10.09 -3.69 -13.35
N PRO A 98 10.56 -3.60 -14.59
CA PRO A 98 9.82 -4.11 -15.75
C PRO A 98 9.61 -5.62 -15.72
N ALA A 99 10.48 -6.38 -15.03
CA ALA A 99 10.30 -7.82 -14.87
C ALA A 99 9.12 -8.16 -13.95
N VAL A 100 8.88 -7.37 -12.90
CA VAL A 100 7.66 -7.47 -12.05
C VAL A 100 6.42 -7.20 -12.88
N ILE A 101 6.43 -6.14 -13.70
CA ILE A 101 5.32 -5.83 -14.61
C ILE A 101 5.04 -6.99 -15.57
N ALA A 102 6.08 -7.54 -16.19
CA ALA A 102 5.97 -8.67 -17.12
C ALA A 102 5.39 -9.92 -16.42
N ALA A 103 5.90 -10.26 -15.24
CA ALA A 103 5.40 -11.36 -14.42
C ALA A 103 3.93 -11.17 -14.04
N CYS A 104 3.53 -9.95 -13.67
CA CYS A 104 2.16 -9.63 -13.30
C CYS A 104 1.20 -9.75 -14.48
N ARG A 105 1.60 -9.32 -15.67
CA ARG A 105 0.83 -9.50 -16.92
C ARG A 105 0.66 -10.97 -17.28
N HIS A 106 1.74 -11.74 -17.16
CA HIS A 106 1.75 -13.15 -17.60
C HIS A 106 1.11 -14.09 -16.57
N ALA A 107 1.42 -13.92 -15.29
CA ALA A 107 1.10 -14.89 -14.25
C ALA A 107 0.07 -14.42 -13.22
N PHE A 108 -0.06 -13.12 -12.93
CA PHE A 108 -0.88 -12.62 -11.83
C PHE A 108 -2.14 -11.88 -12.27
N ARG A 109 -2.61 -12.12 -13.48
CA ARG A 109 -3.87 -11.52 -13.99
C ARG A 109 -3.96 -10.01 -13.75
N LEU A 110 -2.85 -9.30 -14.00
CA LEU A 110 -2.86 -7.85 -13.96
C LEU A 110 -3.90 -7.32 -14.97
N PRO A 111 -4.77 -6.38 -14.58
CA PRO A 111 -5.71 -5.77 -15.51
C PRO A 111 -5.01 -5.19 -16.75
N VAL A 112 -5.70 -5.17 -17.87
CA VAL A 112 -5.23 -4.47 -19.07
C VAL A 112 -5.45 -2.97 -18.88
N PRO A 113 -4.46 -2.11 -19.15
CA PRO A 113 -4.64 -0.66 -19.09
C PRO A 113 -5.82 -0.19 -19.94
N GLY A 114 -6.59 0.76 -19.43
CA GLY A 114 -7.81 1.26 -20.06
C GLY A 114 -8.36 2.46 -19.30
N SER A 115 -9.64 2.77 -19.46
CA SER A 115 -10.26 3.98 -18.89
C SER A 115 -10.18 4.08 -17.38
N ARG A 116 -10.15 2.95 -16.65
CA ARG A 116 -10.09 2.90 -15.18
C ARG A 116 -8.84 2.24 -14.62
N PHE A 117 -7.88 1.88 -15.44
CA PHE A 117 -6.61 1.32 -14.97
C PHE A 117 -5.44 1.88 -15.76
N SER A 118 -4.47 2.43 -15.05
CA SER A 118 -3.18 2.88 -15.56
C SER A 118 -2.04 2.13 -14.89
N LEU A 119 -1.04 1.78 -15.70
CA LEU A 119 0.20 1.17 -15.24
C LEU A 119 1.37 2.03 -15.70
N VAL A 120 2.14 2.51 -14.74
CA VAL A 120 3.27 3.40 -14.98
C VAL A 120 4.55 2.70 -14.55
N GLN A 121 5.51 2.57 -15.47
CA GLN A 121 6.86 2.12 -15.13
C GLN A 121 7.71 3.33 -14.77
N ALA A 122 7.90 3.57 -13.49
CA ALA A 122 8.65 4.71 -12.96
C ALA A 122 9.16 4.45 -11.55
N ASP A 123 10.15 5.24 -11.11
CA ASP A 123 10.44 5.43 -9.70
C ASP A 123 9.26 6.12 -9.01
N ALA A 124 8.91 5.67 -7.81
CA ALA A 124 7.72 6.16 -7.10
C ALA A 124 7.86 7.62 -6.68
N MET A 125 9.06 8.07 -6.27
CA MET A 125 9.30 9.46 -5.90
C MET A 125 9.26 10.37 -7.11
N ASP A 126 9.89 9.97 -8.22
CA ASP A 126 9.86 10.72 -9.47
C ASP A 126 8.43 10.87 -9.98
N TRP A 127 7.64 9.79 -9.92
CA TRP A 127 6.23 9.82 -10.31
C TRP A 127 5.40 10.78 -9.44
N LEU A 128 5.56 10.71 -8.11
CA LEU A 128 4.85 11.61 -7.19
C LEU A 128 5.16 13.09 -7.45
N GLN A 129 6.38 13.42 -7.90
CA GLN A 129 6.81 14.78 -8.12
C GLN A 129 6.45 15.33 -9.50
N THR A 130 6.47 14.49 -10.52
CA THR A 130 6.45 14.96 -11.92
C THR A 130 5.17 14.60 -12.67
N ASP A 131 4.46 13.55 -12.29
CA ASP A 131 3.28 13.10 -13.02
C ASP A 131 2.03 13.89 -12.60
N PRO A 132 1.29 14.50 -13.56
CA PRO A 132 0.02 15.18 -13.26
C PRO A 132 -1.03 14.24 -12.63
N GLY A 133 -0.94 12.93 -12.90
CA GLY A 133 -1.80 11.91 -12.27
C GLY A 133 -1.51 11.66 -10.79
N ALA A 134 -0.39 12.18 -10.25
CA ALA A 134 -0.02 12.05 -8.84
C ALA A 134 -0.70 13.13 -7.98
N ARG A 135 -2.01 13.36 -8.19
CA ARG A 135 -2.80 14.33 -7.43
C ARG A 135 -4.20 13.78 -7.17
N GLU A 136 -4.86 14.34 -6.15
CA GLU A 136 -6.26 14.01 -5.79
C GLU A 136 -6.48 12.51 -5.55
N ILE A 137 -5.49 11.84 -4.97
CA ILE A 137 -5.53 10.41 -4.69
C ILE A 137 -6.42 10.18 -3.46
N ALA A 138 -7.47 9.36 -3.65
CA ALA A 138 -8.40 9.01 -2.59
C ALA A 138 -7.82 7.92 -1.66
N ALA A 139 -7.07 6.97 -2.22
CA ALA A 139 -6.45 5.88 -1.48
C ALA A 139 -5.06 5.56 -2.06
N LEU A 140 -4.00 5.82 -1.30
CA LEU A 140 -2.61 5.57 -1.66
C LEU A 140 -2.07 4.39 -0.87
N GLN A 141 -1.59 3.36 -1.55
CA GLN A 141 -0.96 2.19 -0.93
C GLN A 141 0.54 2.18 -1.27
N VAL A 142 1.37 2.21 -0.22
CA VAL A 142 2.84 2.23 -0.34
C VAL A 142 3.39 0.88 0.14
N ASP A 143 3.93 0.11 -0.79
CA ASP A 143 4.52 -1.22 -0.54
C ASP A 143 5.85 -1.33 -1.31
N LEU A 144 6.84 -0.54 -0.89
CA LEU A 144 8.13 -0.36 -1.56
C LEU A 144 9.24 -1.02 -0.74
N TYR A 145 9.65 -2.20 -1.17
CA TYR A 145 10.75 -2.96 -0.56
C TYR A 145 11.75 -3.40 -1.62
N ASP A 146 13.02 -3.50 -1.20
CA ASP A 146 14.05 -4.16 -1.98
C ASP A 146 13.92 -5.69 -1.89
N HIS A 147 14.80 -6.40 -2.58
CA HIS A 147 14.82 -7.85 -2.61
C HIS A 147 15.15 -8.49 -1.24
N GLU A 148 15.80 -7.76 -0.33
CA GLU A 148 16.12 -8.23 1.01
C GLU A 148 14.98 -8.02 2.00
N ALA A 149 13.98 -7.22 1.64
CA ALA A 149 12.87 -6.79 2.50
C ALA A 149 13.34 -6.23 3.85
N ALA A 150 14.56 -5.67 3.87
CA ALA A 150 15.23 -5.25 5.10
C ALA A 150 14.78 -3.86 5.56
N ALA A 151 14.46 -2.97 4.62
CA ALA A 151 13.96 -1.62 4.88
C ALA A 151 13.11 -1.11 3.69
N PRO A 152 12.21 -0.14 3.90
CA PRO A 152 11.56 0.55 2.80
C PRO A 152 12.60 1.26 1.93
N VAL A 153 12.44 1.16 0.61
CA VAL A 153 13.36 1.80 -0.37
C VAL A 153 13.25 3.32 -0.30
N LEU A 154 12.04 3.83 -0.08
CA LEU A 154 11.74 5.25 0.11
C LEU A 154 11.14 5.44 1.50
N ASP A 155 11.88 6.09 2.39
CA ASP A 155 11.50 6.26 3.81
C ASP A 155 12.04 7.57 4.38
N ASP A 156 12.07 8.65 3.61
CA ASP A 156 12.50 9.95 4.10
C ASP A 156 11.33 10.94 4.24
N ALA A 157 11.62 12.09 4.86
CA ALA A 157 10.61 13.12 5.09
C ALA A 157 10.07 13.72 3.80
N ALA A 158 10.89 13.81 2.74
CA ALA A 158 10.49 14.35 1.46
C ALA A 158 9.52 13.42 0.75
N PHE A 159 9.73 12.10 0.84
CA PHE A 159 8.82 11.10 0.29
C PHE A 159 7.45 11.15 0.95
N TYR A 160 7.38 11.13 2.29
CA TYR A 160 6.08 11.19 2.97
C TYR A 160 5.37 12.53 2.79
N ARG A 161 6.12 13.62 2.63
CA ARG A 161 5.53 14.91 2.25
C ARG A 161 4.95 14.86 0.84
N ALA A 162 5.64 14.27 -0.13
CA ALA A 162 5.12 14.08 -1.48
C ALA A 162 3.87 13.18 -1.48
N CYS A 163 3.85 12.11 -0.68
CA CYS A 163 2.65 11.29 -0.48
C CYS A 163 1.47 12.11 0.06
N PHE A 164 1.70 12.93 1.10
CA PHE A 164 0.66 13.81 1.66
C PHE A 164 0.12 14.78 0.62
N ASP A 165 1.00 15.44 -0.15
CA ASP A 165 0.61 16.43 -1.15
C ASP A 165 -0.15 15.80 -2.33
N ALA A 166 0.12 14.53 -2.65
CA ALA A 166 -0.56 13.76 -3.69
C ALA A 166 -2.00 13.36 -3.30
N LEU A 167 -2.31 13.25 -2.02
CA LEU A 167 -3.65 12.87 -1.57
C LEU A 167 -4.69 13.97 -1.85
N ALA A 168 -5.92 13.53 -2.06
CA ALA A 168 -7.07 14.42 -2.13
C ALA A 168 -7.15 15.31 -0.89
N PRO A 169 -7.25 16.65 -1.04
CA PRO A 169 -7.24 17.57 0.10
C PRO A 169 -8.44 17.37 1.04
N GLU A 170 -9.52 16.78 0.53
CA GLU A 170 -10.79 16.57 1.24
C GLU A 170 -10.99 15.07 1.59
N GLY A 171 -9.98 14.42 2.19
CA GLY A 171 -10.18 13.08 2.72
C GLY A 171 -9.37 11.97 2.05
N GLY A 172 -8.16 12.24 1.59
CA GLY A 172 -7.25 11.20 1.08
C GLY A 172 -6.65 10.35 2.20
N LEU A 173 -6.46 9.08 1.91
CA LEU A 173 -5.94 8.08 2.87
C LEU A 173 -4.71 7.38 2.29
N MET A 174 -3.68 7.21 3.11
CA MET A 174 -2.49 6.43 2.78
C MET A 174 -2.38 5.22 3.70
N THR A 175 -1.96 4.09 3.14
CA THR A 175 -1.46 2.95 3.92
C THR A 175 -0.04 2.63 3.50
N VAL A 176 0.82 2.39 4.48
CA VAL A 176 2.22 2.03 4.26
C VAL A 176 2.50 0.71 4.95
N ASN A 177 3.11 -0.22 4.22
CA ASN A 177 3.69 -1.41 4.81
C ASN A 177 5.08 -1.08 5.33
N LEU A 178 5.31 -1.24 6.63
CA LEU A 178 6.62 -1.13 7.27
C LEU A 178 7.04 -2.50 7.77
N PHE A 179 8.25 -2.91 7.42
CA PHE A 179 8.85 -4.16 7.85
C PHE A 179 10.07 -3.85 8.72
N GLY A 180 10.23 -4.56 9.84
CA GLY A 180 11.38 -4.37 10.71
C GLY A 180 11.01 -4.20 12.18
N ARG A 181 12.06 -4.17 13.02
CA ARG A 181 11.92 -4.15 14.48
C ARG A 181 11.85 -2.72 15.03
N HIS A 182 11.39 -2.59 16.27
CA HIS A 182 11.02 -1.37 16.99
C HIS A 182 11.69 -0.05 16.59
N ALA A 183 13.01 0.02 16.44
CA ALA A 183 13.71 1.28 16.15
C ALA A 183 13.48 1.79 14.72
N SER A 184 13.48 0.91 13.71
CA SER A 184 13.20 1.30 12.32
C SER A 184 11.74 1.72 12.15
N PHE A 185 10.80 0.98 12.78
CA PHE A 185 9.39 1.36 12.79
C PHE A 185 9.16 2.74 13.39
N ALA A 186 9.75 3.02 14.56
CA ALA A 186 9.58 4.31 15.22
C ALA A 186 10.08 5.49 14.38
N ALA A 187 11.24 5.33 13.72
CA ALA A 187 11.79 6.34 12.83
C ALA A 187 10.88 6.61 11.61
N SER A 188 10.38 5.55 10.94
CA SER A 188 9.49 5.67 9.80
C SER A 188 8.14 6.26 10.20
N ALA A 189 7.53 5.76 11.27
CA ALA A 189 6.27 6.26 11.79
C ALA A 189 6.37 7.72 12.25
N GLY A 190 7.50 8.15 12.82
CA GLY A 190 7.78 9.53 13.15
C GLY A 190 7.83 10.46 11.94
N ARG A 191 8.43 10.01 10.83
CA ARG A 191 8.43 10.77 9.55
C ARG A 191 7.03 10.90 8.97
N ILE A 192 6.24 9.83 9.01
CA ILE A 192 4.83 9.85 8.58
C ILE A 192 4.04 10.81 9.45
N ALA A 193 4.16 10.74 10.78
CA ALA A 193 3.45 11.62 11.69
C ALA A 193 3.81 13.10 11.53
N ARG A 194 5.07 13.43 11.20
CA ARG A 194 5.47 14.81 10.88
C ARG A 194 4.85 15.32 9.58
N ALA A 195 4.66 14.45 8.58
CA ALA A 195 4.06 14.83 7.29
C ALA A 195 2.54 14.98 7.38
N PHE A 196 1.85 14.10 8.11
CA PHE A 196 0.39 13.98 8.14
C PHE A 196 -0.26 14.62 9.38
N GLY A 197 0.50 14.85 10.44
CA GLY A 197 -0.01 15.18 11.77
C GLY A 197 -0.34 13.93 12.58
N LEU A 198 0.14 13.86 13.82
CA LEU A 198 0.02 12.68 14.68
C LEU A 198 -1.44 12.23 14.88
N ALA A 199 -2.37 13.16 15.01
CA ALA A 199 -3.80 12.88 15.20
C ALA A 199 -4.47 12.22 13.99
N GLN A 200 -3.81 12.22 12.83
CA GLN A 200 -4.28 11.62 11.58
C GLN A 200 -3.49 10.34 11.24
N CYS A 201 -2.85 9.70 12.23
CA CYS A 201 -2.00 8.54 12.00
C CYS A 201 -2.33 7.40 12.98
N TRP A 202 -2.46 6.20 12.44
CA TRP A 202 -2.74 4.97 13.18
C TRP A 202 -1.83 3.85 12.71
N SER A 203 -1.56 2.88 13.56
CA SER A 203 -0.88 1.64 13.19
C SER A 203 -1.70 0.42 13.58
N LEU A 204 -1.56 -0.66 12.83
CA LEU A 204 -2.05 -1.97 13.19
C LEU A 204 -0.92 -2.74 13.91
N ARG A 205 -1.29 -3.65 14.82
CA ARG A 205 -0.28 -4.54 15.44
C ARG A 205 0.52 -5.29 14.37
N PRO A 206 1.81 -5.58 14.58
CA PRO A 206 2.62 -6.35 13.62
C PRO A 206 1.98 -7.68 13.22
N THR A 207 2.23 -8.14 12.00
CA THR A 207 1.94 -9.53 11.60
C THR A 207 2.98 -10.47 12.23
N ARG A 208 2.77 -11.78 12.09
CA ARG A 208 3.75 -12.78 12.55
C ARG A 208 5.08 -12.66 11.79
N GLU A 209 5.03 -12.28 10.53
CA GLU A 209 6.16 -12.07 9.63
C GLU A 209 6.93 -10.77 9.94
N GLY A 210 6.34 -9.86 10.71
CA GLY A 210 6.97 -8.60 11.11
C GLY A 210 6.50 -7.36 10.35
N ASN A 211 5.50 -7.48 9.47
CA ASN A 211 4.92 -6.32 8.78
C ASN A 211 4.04 -5.51 9.74
N THR A 212 4.21 -4.21 9.73
CA THR A 212 3.35 -3.26 10.45
C THR A 212 2.75 -2.28 9.45
N VAL A 213 1.43 -2.24 9.36
CA VAL A 213 0.75 -1.29 8.47
C VAL A 213 0.42 -0.02 9.25
N VAL A 214 0.83 1.12 8.70
CA VAL A 214 0.43 2.45 9.15
C VAL A 214 -0.65 2.99 8.23
N VAL A 215 -1.70 3.54 8.81
CA VAL A 215 -2.74 4.32 8.12
C VAL A 215 -2.52 5.78 8.44
N ALA A 216 -2.45 6.63 7.42
CA ALA A 216 -2.34 8.07 7.58
C ALA A 216 -3.39 8.78 6.72
N ALA A 217 -3.96 9.87 7.20
CA ALA A 217 -5.08 10.55 6.56
C ALA A 217 -4.78 12.04 6.33
N ARG A 218 -5.32 12.58 5.26
CA ARG A 218 -5.33 14.03 5.00
C ARG A 218 -6.75 14.55 5.18
N ASN A 219 -6.97 15.33 6.25
CA ASN A 219 -8.26 15.98 6.57
C ASN A 219 -9.47 15.02 6.63
N VAL A 220 -9.29 13.87 7.28
CA VAL A 220 -10.37 12.90 7.49
C VAL A 220 -10.97 13.10 8.90
N LEU A 221 -12.28 13.19 8.97
CA LEU A 221 -12.98 13.07 10.25
C LEU A 221 -12.85 11.64 10.76
N VAL A 222 -12.29 11.50 11.96
CA VAL A 222 -12.15 10.20 12.60
C VAL A 222 -13.54 9.69 12.99
N PRO A 223 -14.01 8.55 12.42
CA PRO A 223 -15.30 8.02 12.78
C PRO A 223 -15.33 7.58 14.24
N ASP A 224 -16.48 7.70 14.87
CA ASP A 224 -16.66 7.10 16.18
C ASP A 224 -16.64 5.57 16.15
N ARG A 225 -16.65 4.95 17.34
CA ARG A 225 -16.52 3.49 17.43
C ARG A 225 -17.72 2.76 16.79
N GLU A 226 -18.92 3.31 16.88
CA GLU A 226 -20.11 2.69 16.33
C GLU A 226 -20.09 2.70 14.80
N GLU A 227 -19.70 3.84 14.21
CA GLU A 227 -19.51 3.97 12.77
C GLU A 227 -18.40 3.05 12.25
N LEU A 228 -17.27 2.98 12.96
CA LEU A 228 -16.19 2.05 12.60
C LEU A 228 -16.65 0.58 12.62
N LEU A 229 -17.48 0.19 13.57
CA LEU A 229 -18.06 -1.16 13.62
C LEU A 229 -18.99 -1.40 12.44
N ARG A 230 -19.87 -0.46 12.12
CA ARG A 230 -20.77 -0.57 10.95
C ARG A 230 -19.99 -0.70 9.64
N ARG A 231 -18.93 0.09 9.47
CA ARG A 231 -18.06 0.00 8.30
C ARG A 231 -17.31 -1.33 8.25
N ALA A 232 -16.81 -1.81 9.37
CA ALA A 232 -16.14 -3.11 9.42
C ALA A 232 -17.08 -4.25 9.02
N ASP A 233 -18.34 -4.23 9.48
CA ASP A 233 -19.36 -5.21 9.09
C ASP A 233 -19.64 -5.17 7.59
N SER A 234 -19.78 -3.97 7.04
CA SER A 234 -19.97 -3.78 5.60
C SER A 234 -18.79 -4.33 4.80
N ILE A 235 -17.55 -4.04 5.24
CA ILE A 235 -16.33 -4.53 4.57
C ILE A 235 -16.27 -6.07 4.62
N GLU A 236 -16.56 -6.70 5.75
CA GLU A 236 -16.59 -8.17 5.88
C GLU A 236 -17.67 -8.79 5.00
N ALA A 237 -18.87 -8.20 5.00
CA ALA A 237 -19.98 -8.72 4.21
C ALA A 237 -19.74 -8.68 2.71
N HIS A 238 -19.26 -7.55 2.19
CA HIS A 238 -19.13 -7.31 0.74
C HIS A 238 -17.76 -7.70 0.16
N HIS A 239 -16.69 -7.54 0.95
CA HIS A 239 -15.32 -7.70 0.44
C HIS A 239 -14.58 -8.89 1.04
N LYS A 240 -15.15 -9.58 2.04
CA LYS A 240 -14.56 -10.76 2.68
C LYS A 240 -13.18 -10.49 3.32
N LEU A 241 -12.94 -9.25 3.72
CA LEU A 241 -11.74 -8.85 4.44
C LEU A 241 -12.01 -8.81 5.95
N PRO A 242 -11.06 -9.16 6.83
CA PRO A 242 -11.31 -9.33 8.28
C PRO A 242 -11.31 -7.98 9.03
N ALA A 243 -12.21 -7.07 8.66
CA ALA A 243 -12.19 -5.68 9.14
C ALA A 243 -12.47 -5.54 10.64
N ARG A 244 -13.30 -6.39 11.22
CA ARG A 244 -13.49 -6.45 12.68
C ARG A 244 -12.20 -6.84 13.42
N LYS A 245 -11.36 -7.69 12.81
CA LYS A 245 -10.03 -8.01 13.36
C LYS A 245 -9.15 -6.75 13.34
N TRP A 246 -9.20 -5.95 12.28
CA TRP A 246 -8.43 -4.71 12.19
C TRP A 246 -8.81 -3.71 13.28
N LEU A 247 -10.10 -3.50 13.56
CA LEU A 247 -10.56 -2.62 14.64
C LEU A 247 -10.02 -3.00 16.02
N ARG A 248 -9.75 -4.28 16.27
CA ARG A 248 -9.14 -4.73 17.53
C ARG A 248 -7.64 -4.45 17.59
N MET A 249 -7.00 -4.28 16.43
CA MET A 249 -5.54 -4.14 16.30
C MET A 249 -5.10 -2.69 16.06
N VAL A 250 -5.96 -1.87 15.47
CA VAL A 250 -5.62 -0.48 15.15
C VAL A 250 -5.52 0.37 16.41
N ARG A 251 -4.49 1.21 16.47
CA ARG A 251 -4.23 2.17 17.55
C ARG A 251 -3.72 3.49 16.94
N PRO A 252 -4.04 4.65 17.54
CA PRO A 252 -3.32 5.89 17.23
C PRO A 252 -1.82 5.68 17.40
N LEU A 253 -1.00 6.41 16.65
CA LEU A 253 0.44 6.39 16.87
C LEU A 253 0.79 7.00 18.22
N ASP A 254 1.81 6.43 18.87
CA ASP A 254 2.30 6.91 20.15
C ASP A 254 2.93 8.31 19.98
N PRO A 255 2.56 9.32 20.79
CA PRO A 255 3.19 10.64 20.76
C PRO A 255 4.71 10.62 20.93
N ALA A 256 5.26 9.69 21.68
CA ALA A 256 6.71 9.54 21.86
C ALA A 256 7.47 9.26 20.54
N ILE A 257 6.79 8.78 19.50
CA ILE A 257 7.39 8.53 18.18
C ILE A 257 7.82 9.84 17.48
N VAL A 258 7.18 10.96 17.76
CA VAL A 258 7.48 12.25 17.11
C VAL A 258 8.66 12.95 17.77
N GLU A 259 8.99 12.57 18.99
CA GLU A 259 10.11 13.13 19.79
C GLU A 259 11.48 12.50 19.43
N LEU A 260 11.47 11.40 18.67
CA LEU A 260 12.65 10.71 18.12
C LEU A 260 13.06 11.28 16.76
#